data_13879259b540165e54959a09e8532142
#
_entry.id   13879259b540165e54959a09e8532142
#
_cell.length_a   1.000
_cell.length_b   1.000
_cell.length_c   1.000
_cell.angle_alpha   90.00
_cell.angle_beta   90.00
_cell.angle_gamma   90.00
#
_symmetry.space_group_name_H-M   'P 1'
#
loop_
_entity.id
_entity.type
_entity.pdbx_description
1 polymer ?
#
loop_
_entity_poly.entity_id
_entity_poly.type
_entity_poly.pdbx_seq_one_letter_code
_entity_poly.pdbx_strand_id
1 'polypeptide(L)'
;MATALVPIELPEWAWQRAEIREALRERDMGAVFRHVQQYGGASQARIATAVAMTQARVNEIINRRREVTRLDVFERIADGLNMPDDTRHLLGLASARDARSGGRAFDLAAFPEIVRVYSTQAAAAEDIQQLALSAKQLDILAVRGLGLIGLNDSLLRSSLIRPAGQKAPRLRVLLLDPESAALAVRATEIGESVESLTEGVKLTETRLRELSGACDLQVYRYKMHPTWRIIRLDGTMFVSAFDPGWEGHESATYKVMETPHGPLYRGFQRMFTSMIETGIRTV
;
A
#
# COMPACT_ATOMS: atom_id res chain seq x y z
N MET A 1 11.41 -41.17 -2.66
CA MET A 1 10.46 -40.42 -3.51
C MET A 1 9.33 -39.95 -2.61
N ALA A 2 9.23 -38.67 -2.32
CA ALA A 2 8.09 -38.12 -1.58
C ALA A 2 6.89 -38.13 -2.51
N THR A 3 5.87 -38.93 -2.15
CA THR A 3 4.59 -38.95 -2.86
C THR A 3 3.99 -37.54 -2.77
N ALA A 4 3.86 -36.85 -3.90
CA ALA A 4 3.25 -35.52 -3.95
C ALA A 4 1.83 -35.63 -3.36
N LEU A 5 1.61 -34.94 -2.23
CA LEU A 5 0.29 -34.88 -1.58
C LEU A 5 -0.65 -34.17 -2.56
N VAL A 6 -1.67 -34.86 -3.03
CA VAL A 6 -2.69 -34.25 -3.92
C VAL A 6 -3.61 -33.40 -3.07
N PRO A 7 -3.67 -32.07 -3.27
CA PRO A 7 -4.55 -31.19 -2.52
C PRO A 7 -6.04 -31.57 -2.68
N ILE A 8 -6.88 -31.09 -1.76
CA ILE A 8 -8.34 -31.19 -1.88
C ILE A 8 -8.83 -29.88 -2.52
N GLU A 9 -9.56 -30.01 -3.61
CA GLU A 9 -10.17 -28.87 -4.29
C GLU A 9 -11.62 -28.74 -3.91
N LEU A 10 -12.03 -27.54 -3.50
CA LEU A 10 -13.43 -27.17 -3.31
C LEU A 10 -13.83 -26.22 -4.43
N PRO A 11 -15.12 -26.21 -4.82
CA PRO A 11 -15.66 -25.20 -5.71
C PRO A 11 -15.43 -23.80 -5.11
N GLU A 12 -15.11 -22.81 -5.96
CA GLU A 12 -14.80 -21.43 -5.51
C GLU A 12 -15.92 -20.83 -4.64
N TRP A 13 -17.20 -21.06 -5.04
CA TRP A 13 -18.34 -20.58 -4.28
C TRP A 13 -18.41 -21.13 -2.85
N ALA A 14 -17.85 -22.33 -2.58
CA ALA A 14 -17.83 -22.90 -1.24
C ALA A 14 -16.95 -22.06 -0.30
N TRP A 15 -15.87 -21.46 -0.79
CA TRP A 15 -14.99 -20.57 -0.03
C TRP A 15 -15.60 -19.19 0.21
N GLN A 16 -16.62 -18.78 -0.57
CA GLN A 16 -17.26 -17.47 -0.46
C GLN A 16 -18.43 -17.45 0.55
N ARG A 17 -18.81 -18.59 1.12
CA ARG A 17 -19.88 -18.67 2.11
C ARG A 17 -19.51 -17.95 3.40
N ALA A 18 -20.49 -17.26 4.02
CA ALA A 18 -20.26 -16.45 5.21
C ALA A 18 -19.73 -17.29 6.39
N GLU A 19 -20.25 -18.51 6.55
CA GLU A 19 -19.91 -19.41 7.66
C GLU A 19 -18.44 -19.83 7.64
N ILE A 20 -17.87 -20.15 6.44
CA ILE A 20 -16.48 -20.53 6.33
C ILE A 20 -15.57 -19.32 6.49
N ARG A 21 -15.95 -18.15 5.95
CA ARG A 21 -15.17 -16.92 6.08
C ARG A 21 -15.07 -16.48 7.54
N GLU A 22 -16.12 -16.67 8.33
CA GLU A 22 -16.08 -16.41 9.77
C GLU A 22 -15.19 -17.40 10.51
N ALA A 23 -15.36 -18.70 10.25
CA ALA A 23 -14.50 -19.74 10.81
C ALA A 23 -12.99 -19.50 10.53
N LEU A 24 -12.66 -18.98 9.35
CA LEU A 24 -11.28 -18.62 8.99
C LEU A 24 -10.76 -17.42 9.81
N ARG A 25 -11.58 -16.38 10.02
CA ARG A 25 -11.20 -15.24 10.87
C ARG A 25 -10.98 -15.65 12.33
N GLU A 26 -11.85 -16.52 12.84
CA GLU A 26 -11.76 -17.08 14.20
C GLU A 26 -10.70 -18.17 14.33
N ARG A 27 -10.08 -18.60 13.21
CA ARG A 27 -9.13 -19.73 13.17
C ARG A 27 -9.71 -21.04 13.66
N ASP A 28 -11.05 -21.23 13.57
CA ASP A 28 -11.72 -22.51 13.89
C ASP A 28 -11.48 -23.56 12.79
N MET A 29 -10.33 -24.24 12.86
CA MET A 29 -10.00 -25.29 11.90
C MET A 29 -10.94 -26.50 11.98
N GLY A 30 -11.64 -26.70 13.10
CA GLY A 30 -12.67 -27.73 13.20
C GLY A 30 -13.87 -27.44 12.30
N ALA A 31 -14.34 -26.20 12.27
CA ALA A 31 -15.37 -25.77 11.35
C ALA A 31 -14.89 -25.83 9.88
N VAL A 32 -13.63 -25.44 9.62
CA VAL A 32 -13.05 -25.54 8.28
C VAL A 32 -13.04 -26.99 7.78
N PHE A 33 -12.60 -27.94 8.58
CA PHE A 33 -12.58 -29.36 8.17
C PHE A 33 -13.99 -29.94 7.95
N ARG A 34 -14.97 -29.58 8.79
CA ARG A 34 -16.38 -29.95 8.56
C ARG A 34 -16.92 -29.39 7.24
N HIS A 35 -16.59 -28.15 6.93
CA HIS A 35 -16.94 -27.51 5.66
C HIS A 35 -16.33 -28.25 4.46
N VAL A 36 -15.07 -28.64 4.54
CA VAL A 36 -14.38 -29.44 3.50
C VAL A 36 -15.04 -30.81 3.34
N GLN A 37 -15.46 -31.47 4.42
CA GLN A 37 -16.20 -32.71 4.34
C GLN A 37 -17.55 -32.52 3.64
N GLN A 38 -18.29 -31.48 3.98
CA GLN A 38 -19.63 -31.20 3.47
C GLN A 38 -19.62 -30.83 1.98
N TYR A 39 -18.71 -29.98 1.54
CA TYR A 39 -18.70 -29.40 0.19
C TYR A 39 -17.68 -30.05 -0.75
N GLY A 40 -16.62 -30.62 -0.21
CA GLY A 40 -15.60 -31.34 -0.96
C GLY A 40 -15.76 -32.87 -0.94
N GLY A 41 -16.70 -33.40 -0.14
CA GLY A 41 -16.92 -34.84 -0.01
C GLY A 41 -15.73 -35.62 0.57
N ALA A 42 -14.76 -34.91 1.18
CA ALA A 42 -13.53 -35.51 1.63
C ALA A 42 -13.71 -36.23 2.97
N SER A 43 -13.23 -37.48 3.09
CA SER A 43 -13.18 -38.19 4.37
C SER A 43 -12.10 -37.58 5.29
N GLN A 44 -12.20 -37.81 6.61
CA GLN A 44 -11.17 -37.38 7.56
C GLN A 44 -9.77 -37.94 7.22
N ALA A 45 -9.71 -39.18 6.71
CA ALA A 45 -8.45 -39.77 6.25
C ALA A 45 -7.89 -39.02 5.04
N ARG A 46 -8.74 -38.61 4.10
CA ARG A 46 -8.33 -37.83 2.92
C ARG A 46 -7.82 -36.43 3.33
N ILE A 47 -8.53 -35.77 4.27
CA ILE A 47 -8.09 -34.48 4.83
C ILE A 47 -6.73 -34.67 5.52
N ALA A 48 -6.59 -35.67 6.39
CA ALA A 48 -5.35 -35.95 7.10
C ALA A 48 -4.16 -36.13 6.16
N THR A 49 -4.33 -36.87 5.07
CA THR A 49 -3.32 -37.04 4.03
C THR A 49 -2.99 -35.72 3.37
N ALA A 50 -3.99 -34.93 2.94
CA ALA A 50 -3.77 -33.68 2.22
C ALA A 50 -3.02 -32.63 3.09
N VAL A 51 -3.33 -32.53 4.38
CA VAL A 51 -2.73 -31.56 5.29
C VAL A 51 -1.51 -32.10 6.07
N ALA A 52 -0.99 -33.26 5.69
CA ALA A 52 0.15 -33.93 6.34
C ALA A 52 -0.03 -34.09 7.87
N MET A 53 -1.20 -34.61 8.29
CA MET A 53 -1.54 -34.91 9.67
C MET A 53 -1.97 -36.37 9.84
N THR A 54 -2.08 -36.86 11.09
CA THR A 54 -2.74 -38.12 11.36
C THR A 54 -4.27 -37.95 11.36
N GLN A 55 -5.00 -39.00 10.98
CA GLN A 55 -6.47 -38.99 11.04
C GLN A 55 -6.99 -38.72 12.46
N ALA A 56 -6.32 -39.27 13.49
CA ALA A 56 -6.64 -39.01 14.88
C ALA A 56 -6.58 -37.51 15.21
N ARG A 57 -5.54 -36.81 14.75
CA ARG A 57 -5.38 -35.36 14.96
C ARG A 57 -6.45 -34.55 14.23
N VAL A 58 -6.83 -34.92 13.00
CA VAL A 58 -7.94 -34.27 12.28
C VAL A 58 -9.26 -34.48 13.04
N ASN A 59 -9.51 -35.68 13.56
CA ASN A 59 -10.69 -35.96 14.39
C ASN A 59 -10.71 -35.13 15.68
N GLU A 60 -9.58 -35.01 16.39
CA GLU A 60 -9.45 -34.17 17.59
C GLU A 60 -9.80 -32.71 17.29
N ILE A 61 -9.32 -32.17 16.17
CA ILE A 61 -9.59 -30.79 15.72
C ILE A 61 -11.06 -30.60 15.38
N ILE A 62 -11.67 -31.52 14.61
CA ILE A 62 -13.09 -31.48 14.25
C ILE A 62 -14.00 -31.48 15.49
N ASN A 63 -13.61 -32.26 16.52
CA ASN A 63 -14.36 -32.38 17.76
C ASN A 63 -13.97 -31.34 18.83
N ARG A 64 -13.19 -30.30 18.46
CA ARG A 64 -12.73 -29.24 19.36
C ARG A 64 -11.95 -29.71 20.60
N ARG A 65 -11.34 -30.89 20.52
CA ARG A 65 -10.46 -31.44 21.57
C ARG A 65 -9.03 -30.94 21.43
N ARG A 66 -8.73 -30.32 20.29
CA ARG A 66 -7.41 -29.78 20.00
C ARG A 66 -7.53 -28.54 19.10
N GLU A 67 -6.80 -27.49 19.45
CA GLU A 67 -6.70 -26.29 18.67
C GLU A 67 -5.41 -26.27 17.84
N VAL A 68 -5.48 -25.56 16.71
CA VAL A 68 -4.31 -25.24 15.87
C VAL A 68 -3.84 -23.83 16.24
N THR A 69 -2.59 -23.71 16.69
CA THR A 69 -2.02 -22.43 17.14
C THR A 69 -0.77 -22.03 16.37
N ARG A 70 -0.11 -22.98 15.70
CA ARG A 70 1.17 -22.73 15.02
C ARG A 70 0.95 -22.33 13.56
N LEU A 71 1.68 -21.31 13.12
CA LEU A 71 1.57 -20.76 11.76
C LEU A 71 1.89 -21.80 10.67
N ASP A 72 2.96 -22.59 10.86
CA ASP A 72 3.35 -23.65 9.92
C ASP A 72 2.27 -24.74 9.74
N VAL A 73 1.41 -24.91 10.74
CA VAL A 73 0.28 -25.83 10.64
C VAL A 73 -0.86 -25.21 9.84
N PHE A 74 -1.14 -23.93 10.02
CA PHE A 74 -2.11 -23.21 9.19
C PHE A 74 -1.68 -23.20 7.73
N GLU A 75 -0.39 -22.93 7.44
CA GLU A 75 0.14 -22.98 6.07
C GLU A 75 -0.07 -24.35 5.41
N ARG A 76 0.29 -25.44 6.10
CA ARG A 76 0.07 -26.81 5.60
C ARG A 76 -1.40 -27.14 5.37
N ILE A 77 -2.30 -26.65 6.24
CA ILE A 77 -3.74 -26.82 6.05
C ILE A 77 -4.19 -26.06 4.78
N ALA A 78 -3.76 -24.81 4.64
CA ALA A 78 -4.12 -23.96 3.50
C ALA A 78 -3.61 -24.56 2.18
N ASP A 79 -2.36 -25.08 2.16
CA ASP A 79 -1.78 -25.74 0.99
C ASP A 79 -2.50 -27.06 0.65
N GLY A 80 -2.76 -27.90 1.66
CA GLY A 80 -3.42 -29.20 1.49
C GLY A 80 -4.88 -29.09 1.06
N LEU A 81 -5.54 -27.99 1.36
CA LEU A 81 -6.91 -27.69 0.95
C LEU A 81 -7.00 -26.81 -0.31
N ASN A 82 -5.85 -26.49 -0.94
CA ASN A 82 -5.76 -25.58 -2.08
C ASN A 82 -6.58 -24.30 -1.88
N MET A 83 -6.43 -23.67 -0.69
CA MET A 83 -7.20 -22.48 -0.33
C MET A 83 -6.89 -21.30 -1.25
N PRO A 84 -7.90 -20.60 -1.81
CA PRO A 84 -7.72 -19.35 -2.53
C PRO A 84 -7.03 -18.28 -1.67
N ASP A 85 -6.32 -17.35 -2.29
CA ASP A 85 -5.54 -16.33 -1.60
C ASP A 85 -6.37 -15.43 -0.68
N ASP A 86 -7.59 -15.08 -1.07
CA ASP A 86 -8.50 -14.29 -0.25
C ASP A 86 -8.90 -15.01 1.05
N THR A 87 -9.03 -16.35 1.02
CA THR A 87 -9.28 -17.17 2.22
C THR A 87 -8.02 -17.39 3.05
N ARG A 88 -6.85 -17.51 2.43
CA ARG A 88 -5.55 -17.54 3.12
C ARG A 88 -5.32 -16.25 3.92
N HIS A 89 -5.65 -15.10 3.35
CA HIS A 89 -5.54 -13.81 4.02
C HIS A 89 -6.44 -13.72 5.28
N LEU A 90 -7.61 -14.34 5.29
CA LEU A 90 -8.47 -14.39 6.48
C LEU A 90 -7.82 -15.14 7.65
N LEU A 91 -6.95 -16.12 7.38
CA LEU A 91 -6.13 -16.82 8.37
C LEU A 91 -4.87 -16.01 8.79
N GLY A 92 -4.58 -14.92 8.10
CA GLY A 92 -3.35 -14.15 8.28
C GLY A 92 -2.13 -14.77 7.58
N LEU A 93 -2.36 -15.59 6.54
CA LEU A 93 -1.32 -16.23 5.74
C LEU A 93 -1.03 -15.39 4.48
N ALA A 94 0.19 -15.52 3.97
CA ALA A 94 0.54 -15.03 2.63
C ALA A 94 -0.19 -15.83 1.54
N SER A 95 -0.28 -15.23 0.34
CA SER A 95 -0.78 -15.92 -0.86
C SER A 95 -0.03 -17.22 -1.13
N ALA A 96 -0.71 -18.18 -1.76
CA ALA A 96 -0.07 -19.44 -2.14
C ALA A 96 1.11 -19.16 -3.08
N ARG A 97 2.29 -19.70 -2.76
CA ARG A 97 3.42 -19.64 -3.69
C ARG A 97 3.10 -20.55 -4.87
N ASP A 98 2.74 -19.98 -5.99
CA ASP A 98 2.51 -20.70 -7.23
C ASP A 98 3.82 -21.33 -7.73
N ALA A 99 4.10 -22.54 -7.26
CA ALA A 99 5.14 -23.39 -7.85
C ALA A 99 4.73 -23.94 -9.23
N ARG A 100 3.55 -23.61 -9.77
CA ARG A 100 2.94 -24.26 -10.93
C ARG A 100 2.59 -23.38 -12.12
N SER A 101 2.65 -22.07 -12.04
CA SER A 101 2.40 -21.23 -13.21
C SER A 101 3.70 -20.79 -13.86
N GLY A 102 4.11 -21.50 -14.91
CA GLY A 102 5.13 -21.03 -15.87
C GLY A 102 4.70 -19.81 -16.70
N GLY A 103 3.66 -19.11 -16.27
CA GLY A 103 3.25 -17.81 -16.75
C GLY A 103 3.71 -16.75 -15.76
N ARG A 104 4.28 -15.67 -16.26
CA ARG A 104 4.80 -14.50 -15.55
C ARG A 104 3.80 -13.88 -14.54
N ALA A 105 3.32 -14.64 -13.56
CA ALA A 105 2.62 -14.11 -12.40
C ALA A 105 3.67 -13.38 -11.54
N PHE A 106 3.50 -12.10 -11.36
CA PHE A 106 4.36 -11.28 -10.53
C PHE A 106 4.05 -11.59 -9.06
N ASP A 107 4.97 -12.28 -8.38
CA ASP A 107 4.84 -12.57 -6.95
C ASP A 107 5.18 -11.31 -6.14
N LEU A 108 4.14 -10.59 -5.71
CA LEU A 108 4.29 -9.43 -4.80
C LEU A 108 4.96 -9.81 -3.47
N ALA A 109 4.86 -11.07 -3.03
CA ALA A 109 5.51 -11.53 -1.80
C ALA A 109 7.03 -11.71 -1.98
N ALA A 110 7.48 -11.96 -3.22
CA ALA A 110 8.92 -12.02 -3.52
C ALA A 110 9.56 -10.63 -3.60
N PHE A 111 8.76 -9.58 -3.84
CA PHE A 111 9.21 -8.19 -3.98
C PHE A 111 8.21 -7.24 -3.29
N PRO A 112 8.12 -7.26 -1.96
CA PRO A 112 7.19 -6.40 -1.26
C PRO A 112 7.61 -4.94 -1.43
N GLU A 113 6.89 -4.20 -2.27
CA GLU A 113 7.12 -2.78 -2.46
C GLU A 113 6.57 -1.97 -1.28
N ILE A 114 5.40 -2.37 -0.74
CA ILE A 114 4.82 -1.72 0.45
C ILE A 114 5.51 -2.31 1.68
N VAL A 115 6.44 -1.56 2.25
CA VAL A 115 7.23 -2.02 3.41
C VAL A 115 6.63 -1.57 4.74
N ARG A 116 5.77 -0.56 4.74
CA ARG A 116 5.10 -0.06 5.95
C ARG A 116 3.82 0.70 5.61
N VAL A 117 2.85 0.63 6.52
CA VAL A 117 1.62 1.42 6.48
C VAL A 117 1.52 2.24 7.76
N TYR A 118 1.27 3.53 7.63
CA TYR A 118 1.04 4.46 8.73
C TYR A 118 -0.42 4.89 8.71
N SER A 119 -1.02 5.08 9.87
CA SER A 119 -2.42 5.51 9.99
C SER A 119 -2.66 6.92 9.43
N THR A 120 -1.66 7.79 9.52
CA THR A 120 -1.70 9.18 9.04
C THR A 120 -0.32 9.62 8.55
N GLN A 121 -0.24 10.79 7.89
CA GLN A 121 1.04 11.40 7.58
C GLN A 121 1.85 11.75 8.84
N ALA A 122 1.20 12.20 9.90
CA ALA A 122 1.89 12.54 11.14
C ALA A 122 2.62 11.35 11.73
N ALA A 123 2.03 10.14 11.63
CA ALA A 123 2.70 8.90 12.05
C ALA A 123 3.91 8.53 11.17
N ALA A 124 3.98 9.03 9.94
CA ALA A 124 5.11 8.82 9.03
C ALA A 124 6.16 9.96 9.08
N ALA A 125 5.88 11.05 9.82
CA ALA A 125 6.66 12.28 9.75
C ALA A 125 8.14 12.10 10.06
N GLU A 126 8.48 11.37 11.12
CA GLU A 126 9.86 11.11 11.53
C GLU A 126 10.63 10.34 10.43
N ASP A 127 10.04 9.30 9.87
CA ASP A 127 10.65 8.49 8.81
C ASP A 127 10.85 9.30 7.52
N ILE A 128 9.86 10.14 7.17
CA ILE A 128 9.96 11.07 6.03
C ILE A 128 11.10 12.07 6.25
N GLN A 129 11.17 12.69 7.42
CA GLN A 129 12.21 13.69 7.74
C GLN A 129 13.61 13.09 7.72
N GLN A 130 13.79 11.91 8.33
CA GLN A 130 15.09 11.23 8.35
C GLN A 130 15.59 10.91 6.94
N LEU A 131 14.73 10.39 6.07
CA LEU A 131 15.06 10.12 4.68
C LEU A 131 15.34 11.42 3.90
N ALA A 132 14.55 12.47 4.14
CA ALA A 132 14.71 13.75 3.46
C ALA A 132 16.05 14.42 3.74
N LEU A 133 16.64 14.22 4.93
CA LEU A 133 17.95 14.79 5.28
C LEU A 133 19.10 14.38 4.35
N SER A 134 19.03 13.20 3.75
CA SER A 134 20.08 12.66 2.87
C SER A 134 19.64 12.53 1.40
N ALA A 135 18.36 12.71 1.10
CA ALA A 135 17.83 12.53 -0.24
C ALA A 135 18.46 13.52 -1.25
N LYS A 136 18.82 13.01 -2.41
CA LYS A 136 19.37 13.79 -3.53
C LYS A 136 18.27 14.33 -4.44
N GLN A 137 17.15 13.62 -4.51
CA GLN A 137 15.99 13.96 -5.34
C GLN A 137 14.71 13.83 -4.52
N LEU A 138 13.92 14.91 -4.53
CA LEU A 138 12.61 14.96 -3.90
C LEU A 138 11.57 15.29 -4.97
N ASP A 139 10.50 14.47 -5.03
CA ASP A 139 9.34 14.72 -5.88
C ASP A 139 8.11 14.80 -5.00
N ILE A 140 7.33 15.86 -5.13
CA ILE A 140 6.14 16.11 -4.33
C ILE A 140 4.94 16.30 -5.24
N LEU A 141 3.87 15.52 -5.02
CA LEU A 141 2.54 15.74 -5.60
C LEU A 141 1.58 16.07 -4.47
N ALA A 142 0.99 17.25 -4.51
CA ALA A 142 0.08 17.74 -3.49
C ALA A 142 -1.00 18.63 -4.09
N VAL A 143 -2.07 18.89 -3.36
CA VAL A 143 -3.08 19.90 -3.73
C VAL A 143 -2.49 21.29 -3.50
N ARG A 144 -2.29 21.72 -2.25
CA ARG A 144 -1.72 23.02 -1.88
C ARG A 144 -0.29 22.95 -1.31
N GLY A 145 0.07 21.83 -0.70
CA GLY A 145 1.44 21.57 -0.22
C GLY A 145 1.89 22.38 0.99
N LEU A 146 1.03 23.18 1.64
CA LEU A 146 1.41 24.07 2.75
C LEU A 146 2.12 23.33 3.89
N GLY A 147 1.49 22.32 4.49
CA GLY A 147 2.06 21.54 5.59
C GLY A 147 3.22 20.62 5.18
N LEU A 148 3.41 20.38 3.87
CA LEU A 148 4.54 19.60 3.39
C LEU A 148 5.80 20.44 3.20
N ILE A 149 5.68 21.63 2.63
CA ILE A 149 6.84 22.40 2.15
C ILE A 149 6.63 23.92 2.17
N GLY A 150 5.38 24.40 2.23
CA GLY A 150 5.06 25.83 2.10
C GLY A 150 5.35 26.64 3.36
N LEU A 151 5.09 26.10 4.55
CA LEU A 151 5.30 26.79 5.81
C LEU A 151 6.71 26.59 6.35
N ASN A 152 7.18 27.45 7.25
CA ASN A 152 8.52 27.39 7.83
C ASN A 152 8.72 26.12 8.68
N ASP A 153 7.68 25.67 9.37
CA ASP A 153 7.60 24.47 10.19
C ASP A 153 7.06 23.24 9.43
N SER A 154 6.90 23.36 8.10
CA SER A 154 6.41 22.26 7.28
C SER A 154 7.36 21.07 7.24
N LEU A 155 6.82 19.90 7.01
CA LEU A 155 7.45 18.59 7.15
C LEU A 155 8.85 18.49 6.51
N LEU A 156 9.04 19.08 5.31
CA LEU A 156 10.26 18.90 4.50
C LEU A 156 11.14 20.15 4.42
N ARG A 157 10.64 21.34 4.79
CA ARG A 157 11.34 22.59 4.52
C ARG A 157 12.74 22.65 5.14
N SER A 158 12.87 22.23 6.40
CA SER A 158 14.15 22.19 7.10
C SER A 158 15.17 21.24 6.45
N SER A 159 14.69 20.16 5.83
CA SER A 159 15.54 19.16 5.17
C SER A 159 16.09 19.61 3.81
N LEU A 160 15.57 20.69 3.23
CA LEU A 160 16.01 21.23 1.94
C LEU A 160 17.20 22.18 2.07
N ILE A 161 17.36 22.80 3.23
CA ILE A 161 18.48 23.71 3.50
C ILE A 161 19.67 22.87 3.99
N ARG A 162 20.65 22.68 3.13
CA ARG A 162 21.82 21.85 3.43
C ARG A 162 22.95 22.68 4.10
N PRO A 163 23.74 22.07 4.99
CA PRO A 163 24.96 22.67 5.48
C PRO A 163 25.94 23.02 4.35
N ALA A 164 26.78 24.02 4.55
CA ALA A 164 27.79 24.40 3.58
C ALA A 164 28.68 23.22 3.18
N GLY A 165 28.90 23.04 1.86
CA GLY A 165 29.66 21.93 1.29
C GLY A 165 28.87 20.68 0.93
N GLN A 166 27.59 20.56 1.30
CA GLN A 166 26.74 19.52 0.82
C GLN A 166 26.03 19.92 -0.49
N LYS A 167 25.86 18.94 -1.40
CA LYS A 167 25.15 19.19 -2.67
C LYS A 167 23.67 19.48 -2.40
N ALA A 168 23.18 20.56 -3.01
CA ALA A 168 21.77 20.92 -2.99
C ALA A 168 20.91 19.79 -3.58
N PRO A 169 19.76 19.45 -2.97
CA PRO A 169 18.85 18.44 -3.53
C PRO A 169 18.13 18.98 -4.76
N ARG A 170 17.74 18.09 -5.67
CA ARG A 170 16.79 18.40 -6.73
C ARG A 170 15.37 18.26 -6.18
N LEU A 171 14.57 19.29 -6.32
CA LEU A 171 13.19 19.33 -5.86
C LEU A 171 12.22 19.60 -7.01
N ARG A 172 11.30 18.67 -7.26
CA ARG A 172 10.19 18.87 -8.20
C ARG A 172 8.87 18.83 -7.45
N VAL A 173 8.04 19.83 -7.64
CA VAL A 173 6.74 19.95 -6.96
C VAL A 173 5.64 20.11 -7.97
N LEU A 174 4.59 19.30 -7.84
CA LEU A 174 3.33 19.39 -8.56
C LEU A 174 2.24 19.89 -7.59
N LEU A 175 1.65 21.04 -7.89
CA LEU A 175 0.54 21.63 -7.14
C LEU A 175 -0.71 21.70 -8.04
N LEU A 176 -1.90 21.65 -7.43
CA LEU A 176 -3.14 21.75 -8.17
C LEU A 176 -3.27 23.16 -8.76
N ASP A 177 -3.60 23.25 -10.04
CA ASP A 177 -3.77 24.55 -10.71
C ASP A 177 -4.96 25.31 -10.12
N PRO A 178 -4.75 26.53 -9.57
CA PRO A 178 -5.81 27.38 -9.03
C PRO A 178 -6.94 27.69 -10.00
N GLU A 179 -6.67 27.68 -11.31
CA GLU A 179 -7.64 27.97 -12.36
C GLU A 179 -8.34 26.71 -12.89
N SER A 180 -8.02 25.52 -12.36
CA SER A 180 -8.63 24.28 -12.81
C SER A 180 -10.00 24.04 -12.19
N ALA A 181 -10.92 23.45 -12.96
CA ALA A 181 -12.20 22.98 -12.43
C ALA A 181 -12.01 21.95 -11.27
N ALA A 182 -10.91 21.20 -11.32
CA ALA A 182 -10.57 20.21 -10.28
C ALA A 182 -10.35 20.86 -8.90
N LEU A 183 -9.85 22.09 -8.82
CA LEU A 183 -9.68 22.81 -7.56
C LEU A 183 -11.03 23.15 -6.92
N ALA A 184 -12.01 23.62 -7.72
CA ALA A 184 -13.35 23.92 -7.20
C ALA A 184 -14.06 22.64 -6.69
N VAL A 185 -13.93 21.53 -7.42
CA VAL A 185 -14.44 20.23 -6.97
C VAL A 185 -13.78 19.82 -5.65
N ARG A 186 -12.46 19.90 -5.57
CA ARG A 186 -11.72 19.52 -4.35
C ARG A 186 -12.06 20.41 -3.15
N ALA A 187 -12.23 21.71 -3.36
CA ALA A 187 -12.67 22.64 -2.30
C ALA A 187 -14.02 22.20 -1.72
N THR A 188 -14.98 21.87 -2.59
CA THR A 188 -16.30 21.36 -2.16
C THR A 188 -16.20 20.06 -1.37
N GLU A 189 -15.36 19.10 -1.81
CA GLU A 189 -15.17 17.81 -1.14
C GLU A 189 -14.68 17.94 0.30
N ILE A 190 -13.75 18.87 0.56
CA ILE A 190 -13.16 19.07 1.89
C ILE A 190 -13.84 20.17 2.71
N GLY A 191 -14.93 20.74 2.20
CA GLY A 191 -15.68 21.80 2.90
C GLY A 191 -14.96 23.14 3.01
N GLU A 192 -13.97 23.40 2.13
CA GLU A 192 -13.26 24.69 2.06
C GLU A 192 -13.82 25.59 0.92
N SER A 193 -13.52 26.89 1.00
CA SER A 193 -13.79 27.80 -0.13
C SER A 193 -12.73 27.66 -1.22
N VAL A 194 -13.13 27.91 -2.46
CA VAL A 194 -12.22 27.93 -3.64
C VAL A 194 -11.11 28.96 -3.43
N GLU A 195 -11.44 30.11 -2.84
CA GLU A 195 -10.50 31.18 -2.54
C GLU A 195 -9.42 30.74 -1.56
N SER A 196 -9.82 30.07 -0.45
CA SER A 196 -8.89 29.55 0.57
C SER A 196 -7.91 28.56 -0.05
N LEU A 197 -8.41 27.63 -0.87
CA LEU A 197 -7.56 26.62 -1.51
C LEU A 197 -6.61 27.26 -2.53
N THR A 198 -7.11 28.23 -3.31
CA THR A 198 -6.33 29.02 -4.28
C THR A 198 -5.19 29.78 -3.60
N GLU A 199 -5.48 30.51 -2.52
CA GLU A 199 -4.48 31.29 -1.78
C GLU A 199 -3.44 30.35 -1.13
N GLY A 200 -3.84 29.18 -0.67
CA GLY A 200 -2.92 28.15 -0.16
C GLY A 200 -1.91 27.68 -1.21
N VAL A 201 -2.33 27.48 -2.45
CA VAL A 201 -1.44 27.10 -3.57
C VAL A 201 -0.47 28.24 -3.90
N LYS A 202 -1.01 29.47 -4.07
CA LYS A 202 -0.19 30.67 -4.38
C LYS A 202 0.85 30.96 -3.29
N LEU A 203 0.45 30.82 -2.02
CA LEU A 203 1.37 30.98 -0.88
C LEU A 203 2.50 29.95 -0.94
N THR A 204 2.18 28.68 -1.20
CA THR A 204 3.19 27.63 -1.34
C THR A 204 4.16 27.93 -2.47
N GLU A 205 3.67 28.34 -3.65
CA GLU A 205 4.56 28.72 -4.76
C GLU A 205 5.48 29.89 -4.40
N THR A 206 4.95 30.91 -3.71
CA THR A 206 5.74 32.06 -3.26
C THR A 206 6.86 31.61 -2.31
N ARG A 207 6.53 30.76 -1.34
CA ARG A 207 7.49 30.20 -0.38
C ARG A 207 8.51 29.26 -1.03
N LEU A 208 8.12 28.52 -2.07
CA LEU A 208 9.05 27.69 -2.84
C LEU A 208 10.06 28.54 -3.60
N ARG A 209 9.67 29.67 -4.18
CA ARG A 209 10.62 30.59 -4.85
C ARG A 209 11.74 31.05 -3.92
N GLU A 210 11.48 31.21 -2.61
CA GLU A 210 12.51 31.53 -1.62
C GLU A 210 13.59 30.45 -1.51
N LEU A 211 13.28 29.19 -1.90
CA LEU A 211 14.20 28.05 -1.86
C LEU A 211 15.04 27.90 -3.14
N SER A 212 14.80 28.71 -4.17
CA SER A 212 15.51 28.60 -5.45
C SER A 212 17.03 28.73 -5.35
N GLY A 213 17.53 29.42 -4.31
CA GLY A 213 18.97 29.51 -4.03
C GLY A 213 19.52 28.32 -3.21
N ALA A 214 18.64 27.52 -2.58
CA ALA A 214 19.03 26.43 -1.68
C ALA A 214 18.91 25.04 -2.34
N CYS A 215 18.15 24.91 -3.45
CA CYS A 215 17.95 23.64 -4.14
C CYS A 215 17.71 23.85 -5.65
N ASP A 216 17.93 22.79 -6.46
CA ASP A 216 17.52 22.76 -7.88
C ASP A 216 16.00 22.56 -7.93
N LEU A 217 15.26 23.69 -8.01
CA LEU A 217 13.83 23.76 -7.84
C LEU A 217 13.09 23.80 -9.17
N GLN A 218 12.04 22.97 -9.30
CA GLN A 218 11.09 23.00 -10.41
C GLN A 218 9.68 22.87 -9.84
N VAL A 219 8.80 23.82 -10.13
CA VAL A 219 7.40 23.80 -9.69
C VAL A 219 6.50 23.76 -10.90
N TYR A 220 5.50 22.89 -10.86
CA TYR A 220 4.53 22.70 -11.92
C TYR A 220 3.11 22.74 -11.35
N ARG A 221 2.14 23.16 -12.19
CA ARG A 221 0.71 23.07 -11.90
C ARG A 221 0.08 21.97 -12.74
N TYR A 222 -0.75 21.14 -12.11
CA TYR A 222 -1.55 20.10 -12.78
C TYR A 222 -3.05 20.42 -12.69
N LYS A 223 -3.85 19.93 -13.68
CA LYS A 223 -5.28 20.25 -13.80
C LYS A 223 -6.21 19.07 -13.52
N MET A 224 -5.66 17.88 -13.33
CA MET A 224 -6.45 16.67 -13.07
C MET A 224 -7.01 16.69 -11.64
N HIS A 225 -8.15 16.00 -11.45
CA HIS A 225 -8.69 15.79 -10.11
C HIS A 225 -7.65 15.05 -9.25
N PRO A 226 -7.30 15.55 -8.04
CA PRO A 226 -6.28 14.92 -7.20
C PRO A 226 -6.80 13.61 -6.61
N THR A 227 -6.11 12.51 -6.88
CA THR A 227 -6.40 11.19 -6.32
C THR A 227 -5.33 10.71 -5.36
N TRP A 228 -4.10 11.15 -5.57
CA TRP A 228 -2.94 10.73 -4.80
C TRP A 228 -2.10 11.90 -4.33
N ARG A 229 -1.59 11.78 -3.12
CA ARG A 229 -0.47 12.58 -2.62
C ARG A 229 0.77 11.72 -2.63
N ILE A 230 1.89 12.24 -3.14
CA ILE A 230 3.18 11.56 -3.23
C ILE A 230 4.25 12.42 -2.61
N ILE A 231 5.09 11.81 -1.79
CA ILE A 231 6.39 12.32 -1.34
C ILE A 231 7.40 11.26 -1.74
N ARG A 232 8.22 11.53 -2.75
CA ARG A 232 9.29 10.63 -3.17
C ARG A 232 10.63 11.17 -2.69
N LEU A 233 11.42 10.32 -2.08
CA LEU A 233 12.76 10.58 -1.54
C LEU A 233 13.70 9.52 -2.12
N ASP A 234 14.38 9.85 -3.21
CA ASP A 234 15.18 8.92 -4.02
C ASP A 234 14.38 7.64 -4.39
N GLY A 235 14.76 6.46 -3.92
CA GLY A 235 14.11 5.17 -4.16
C GLY A 235 12.95 4.83 -3.21
N THR A 236 12.51 5.77 -2.36
CA THR A 236 11.39 5.57 -1.42
C THR A 236 10.26 6.55 -1.71
N MET A 237 9.02 6.07 -1.73
CA MET A 237 7.83 6.91 -1.82
C MET A 237 6.94 6.76 -0.60
N PHE A 238 6.34 7.85 -0.16
CA PHE A 238 5.22 7.87 0.76
C PHE A 238 3.99 8.32 -0.02
N VAL A 239 2.99 7.45 -0.10
CA VAL A 239 1.80 7.64 -0.93
C VAL A 239 0.56 7.61 -0.07
N SER A 240 -0.34 8.57 -0.25
CA SER A 240 -1.65 8.62 0.42
C SER A 240 -2.74 8.89 -0.61
N ALA A 241 -3.89 8.26 -0.49
CA ALA A 241 -5.05 8.60 -1.30
C ALA A 241 -5.73 9.87 -0.76
N PHE A 242 -6.29 10.68 -1.66
CA PHE A 242 -7.27 11.68 -1.28
C PHE A 242 -8.65 11.03 -1.20
N ASP A 243 -9.39 11.31 -0.15
CA ASP A 243 -10.75 10.84 0.08
C ASP A 243 -11.71 12.04 0.13
N PRO A 244 -12.94 11.95 -0.39
CA PRO A 244 -13.96 12.97 -0.17
C PRO A 244 -14.21 13.21 1.33
N GLY A 245 -14.08 14.47 1.76
CA GLY A 245 -14.25 14.86 3.15
C GLY A 245 -13.02 14.77 4.05
N TRP A 246 -11.89 14.21 3.54
CA TRP A 246 -10.65 14.10 4.31
C TRP A 246 -9.49 14.78 3.60
N GLU A 247 -8.69 15.52 4.34
CA GLU A 247 -7.45 16.04 3.79
C GLU A 247 -6.40 14.91 3.68
N GLY A 248 -5.53 15.00 2.68
CA GLY A 248 -4.57 13.94 2.40
C GLY A 248 -3.56 13.66 3.54
N HIS A 249 -3.44 14.52 4.56
CA HIS A 249 -2.60 14.25 5.74
C HIS A 249 -3.29 13.38 6.79
N GLU A 250 -4.61 13.21 6.71
CA GLU A 250 -5.42 12.36 7.58
C GLU A 250 -5.53 10.92 7.05
N SER A 251 -5.29 10.73 5.76
CA SER A 251 -5.37 9.41 5.12
C SER A 251 -4.17 8.53 5.47
N ALA A 252 -4.38 7.21 5.39
CA ALA A 252 -3.29 6.25 5.55
C ALA A 252 -2.15 6.53 4.56
N THR A 253 -0.92 6.43 5.05
CA THR A 253 0.28 6.66 4.27
C THR A 253 1.04 5.34 4.08
N TYR A 254 1.26 4.97 2.83
CA TYR A 254 1.98 3.76 2.44
C TYR A 254 3.43 4.11 2.11
N LYS A 255 4.40 3.47 2.79
CA LYS A 255 5.81 3.54 2.42
C LYS A 255 6.09 2.48 1.36
N VAL A 256 6.42 2.94 0.15
CA VAL A 256 6.67 2.11 -1.02
C VAL A 256 8.14 2.24 -1.40
N MET A 257 8.84 1.14 -1.54
CA MET A 257 10.25 1.12 -1.93
C MET A 257 10.40 0.67 -3.39
N GLU A 258 11.39 1.26 -4.06
CA GLU A 258 11.79 0.81 -5.39
C GLU A 258 12.36 -0.60 -5.31
N THR A 259 11.82 -1.51 -6.14
CA THR A 259 12.34 -2.86 -6.32
C THR A 259 12.63 -3.12 -7.80
N PRO A 260 13.53 -4.06 -8.17
CA PRO A 260 13.92 -4.28 -9.56
C PRO A 260 12.76 -4.55 -10.51
N HIS A 261 11.66 -5.12 -10.01
CA HIS A 261 10.48 -5.49 -10.80
C HIS A 261 9.17 -4.92 -10.28
N GLY A 262 9.22 -4.01 -9.30
CA GLY A 262 8.06 -3.44 -8.65
C GLY A 262 7.13 -2.64 -9.58
N PRO A 263 5.90 -3.10 -9.83
CA PRO A 263 4.95 -2.37 -10.67
C PRO A 263 4.37 -1.13 -9.99
N LEU A 264 4.23 -1.14 -8.67
CA LEU A 264 3.56 -0.08 -7.90
C LEU A 264 4.42 1.18 -7.86
N TYR A 265 5.68 1.08 -7.41
CA TYR A 265 6.61 2.21 -7.40
C TYR A 265 6.76 2.81 -8.81
N ARG A 266 7.00 1.96 -9.82
CA ARG A 266 7.11 2.41 -11.21
C ARG A 266 5.83 3.02 -11.75
N GLY A 267 4.67 2.53 -11.31
CA GLY A 267 3.36 3.10 -11.67
C GLY A 267 3.23 4.53 -11.19
N PHE A 268 3.49 4.78 -9.92
CA PHE A 268 3.48 6.13 -9.35
C PHE A 268 4.55 7.04 -9.96
N GLN A 269 5.75 6.51 -10.25
CA GLN A 269 6.81 7.26 -10.90
C GLN A 269 6.41 7.70 -12.32
N ARG A 270 5.82 6.80 -13.13
CA ARG A 270 5.31 7.14 -14.46
C ARG A 270 4.19 8.17 -14.40
N MET A 271 3.24 8.01 -13.48
CA MET A 271 2.16 8.97 -13.26
C MET A 271 2.72 10.36 -12.95
N PHE A 272 3.64 10.45 -11.98
CA PHE A 272 4.28 11.72 -11.63
C PHE A 272 5.02 12.35 -12.82
N THR A 273 5.78 11.56 -13.58
CA THR A 273 6.50 12.03 -14.76
C THR A 273 5.54 12.54 -15.85
N SER A 274 4.48 11.80 -16.16
CA SER A 274 3.46 12.23 -17.12
C SER A 274 2.76 13.53 -16.69
N MET A 275 2.51 13.70 -15.39
CA MET A 275 1.95 14.95 -14.86
C MET A 275 2.93 16.13 -14.97
N ILE A 276 4.24 15.91 -14.86
CA ILE A 276 5.27 16.93 -15.12
C ILE A 276 5.26 17.32 -16.60
N GLU A 277 5.22 16.33 -17.52
CA GLU A 277 5.24 16.58 -18.97
C GLU A 277 4.03 17.37 -19.46
N THR A 278 2.87 17.17 -18.85
CA THR A 278 1.61 17.88 -19.18
C THR A 278 1.35 19.10 -18.31
N GLY A 279 2.12 19.29 -17.25
CA GLY A 279 1.97 20.37 -16.28
C GLY A 279 2.51 21.72 -16.78
N ILE A 280 2.02 22.79 -16.22
CA ILE A 280 2.49 24.15 -16.48
C ILE A 280 3.59 24.48 -15.50
N ARG A 281 4.82 24.68 -15.98
CA ARG A 281 5.93 25.10 -15.14
C ARG A 281 5.77 26.55 -14.68
N THR A 282 5.91 26.81 -13.36
CA THR A 282 5.74 28.13 -12.74
C THR A 282 7.03 28.65 -12.06
N VAL A 283 7.99 27.74 -11.78
CA VAL A 283 9.31 28.09 -11.23
C VAL A 283 10.39 27.23 -11.89
#